data_94462725a6b1871f26c9319a9de6fdda
#
_entry.id   94462725a6b1871f26c9319a9de6fdda
#
_cell.length_a   1.000
_cell.length_b   1.000
_cell.length_c   1.000
_cell.angle_alpha   90.00
_cell.angle_beta   90.00
_cell.angle_gamma   90.00
#
_symmetry.space_group_name_H-M   'P 1'
#
loop_
_entity.id
_entity.type
_entity.pdbx_description
1 polymer ?
#
loop_
_entity_poly.entity_id
_entity_poly.type
_entity_poly.pdbx_seq_one_letter_code
_entity_poly.pdbx_strand_id
1 'polypeptide(L)'
;IGSGAWNDGFSTVGNKGKGESIWLGFFLYEILKRFIPICQERKEEELAKQYEQIMEKLKRALNSNGWDGRWFRRAFMDDGSVLGSIQNEECRIDAIAQSWAVISSAGDNDKKYISMQSLENHLVDKENGIIKLLDPPFDKGSLEPGYIKAYVPGTRENGGQYTHGAIWAIIAETILGFGDKAGELYRMINPIEHSRTKEAATKYK
;
A
#
# COMPACT_ATOMS: atom_id res chain seq x y z
N ILE A 1 12.81 -4.07 3.55
CA ILE A 1 11.90 -3.77 4.67
C ILE A 1 12.62 -4.20 5.95
N GLY A 2 12.81 -3.33 6.89
CA GLY A 2 13.45 -3.67 8.15
C GLY A 2 12.43 -4.17 9.19
N SER A 3 12.92 -4.73 10.30
CA SER A 3 12.10 -5.25 11.39
C SER A 3 11.21 -4.22 12.10
N GLY A 4 11.37 -2.93 11.83
CA GLY A 4 10.54 -1.84 12.34
C GLY A 4 9.62 -1.20 11.31
N ALA A 5 9.41 -1.84 10.15
CA ALA A 5 8.46 -1.32 9.15
C ALA A 5 7.01 -1.38 9.65
N TRP A 6 6.14 -0.53 9.10
CA TRP A 6 4.71 -0.52 9.45
C TRP A 6 4.05 -1.91 9.30
N ASN A 7 4.42 -2.65 8.26
CA ASN A 7 4.03 -4.05 8.10
C ASN A 7 5.22 -4.94 8.50
N ASP A 8 5.41 -5.12 9.79
CA ASP A 8 6.45 -5.97 10.37
C ASP A 8 6.24 -7.46 10.09
N GLY A 9 5.03 -7.85 9.68
CA GLY A 9 4.70 -9.20 9.20
C GLY A 9 5.51 -9.64 7.99
N PHE A 10 6.02 -8.69 7.18
CA PHE A 10 6.97 -8.97 6.09
C PHE A 10 8.42 -9.07 6.57
N SER A 11 8.65 -9.78 7.66
CA SER A 11 9.92 -9.81 8.39
C SER A 11 11.10 -10.42 7.65
N THR A 12 10.88 -11.13 6.55
CA THR A 12 11.95 -11.67 5.70
C THR A 12 12.25 -10.84 4.48
N VAL A 13 11.39 -9.87 4.14
CA VAL A 13 11.59 -8.99 2.99
C VAL A 13 12.68 -7.97 3.32
N GLY A 14 13.86 -8.13 2.73
CA GLY A 14 15.00 -7.26 2.95
C GLY A 14 15.81 -7.57 4.23
N ASN A 15 15.63 -8.73 4.84
CA ASN A 15 16.38 -9.12 6.04
C ASN A 15 17.87 -9.37 5.78
N LYS A 16 18.27 -9.55 4.52
CA LYS A 16 19.67 -9.64 4.05
C LYS A 16 20.19 -8.31 3.51
N GLY A 17 19.43 -7.23 3.64
CA GLY A 17 19.82 -5.88 3.25
C GLY A 17 19.74 -5.56 1.75
N LYS A 18 19.07 -6.39 0.94
CA LYS A 18 18.91 -6.20 -0.51
C LYS A 18 17.46 -5.96 -0.93
N GLY A 19 16.50 -6.50 -0.18
CA GLY A 19 15.09 -6.34 -0.49
C GLY A 19 14.63 -4.88 -0.38
N GLU A 20 13.70 -4.48 -1.26
CA GLU A 20 13.24 -3.09 -1.38
C GLU A 20 11.72 -3.01 -1.25
N SER A 21 11.21 -1.98 -0.60
CA SER A 21 9.78 -1.73 -0.46
C SER A 21 9.33 -0.58 -1.34
N ILE A 22 8.42 -0.84 -2.26
CA ILE A 22 7.84 0.19 -3.13
C ILE A 22 7.03 1.19 -2.29
N TRP A 23 6.27 0.71 -1.31
CA TRP A 23 5.56 1.61 -0.39
C TRP A 23 6.50 2.56 0.36
N LEU A 24 7.60 2.05 0.93
CA LEU A 24 8.58 2.90 1.62
C LEU A 24 9.22 3.93 0.67
N GLY A 25 9.35 3.59 -0.60
CA GLY A 25 9.78 4.53 -1.63
C GLY A 25 8.80 5.69 -1.79
N PHE A 26 7.50 5.42 -1.90
CA PHE A 26 6.46 6.45 -1.94
C PHE A 26 6.43 7.27 -0.64
N PHE A 27 6.56 6.62 0.50
CA PHE A 27 6.60 7.29 1.80
C PHE A 27 7.81 8.22 1.94
N LEU A 28 8.99 7.75 1.54
CA LEU A 28 10.21 8.59 1.55
C LEU A 28 10.06 9.79 0.60
N TYR A 29 9.46 9.60 -0.57
CA TYR A 29 9.19 10.70 -1.49
C TYR A 29 8.35 11.80 -0.83
N GLU A 30 7.29 11.44 -0.12
CA GLU A 30 6.43 12.39 0.59
C GLU A 30 7.18 13.09 1.73
N ILE A 31 8.03 12.37 2.48
CA ILE A 31 8.88 12.96 3.51
C ILE A 31 9.81 14.02 2.89
N LEU A 32 10.53 13.67 1.84
CA LEU A 32 11.48 14.59 1.18
C LEU A 32 10.75 15.82 0.64
N LYS A 33 9.61 15.65 -0.01
CA LYS A 33 8.77 16.72 -0.53
C LYS A 33 8.39 17.74 0.55
N ARG A 34 8.10 17.27 1.77
CA ARG A 34 7.75 18.15 2.91
C ARG A 34 8.98 18.72 3.62
N PHE A 35 10.10 18.03 3.57
CA PHE A 35 11.31 18.43 4.29
C PHE A 35 12.18 19.42 3.51
N ILE A 36 12.18 19.36 2.18
CA ILE A 36 12.94 20.28 1.31
C ILE A 36 12.63 21.76 1.61
N PRO A 37 11.36 22.21 1.74
CA PRO A 37 11.07 23.59 2.12
C PRO A 37 11.70 24.02 3.46
N ILE A 38 11.78 23.11 4.43
CA ILE A 38 12.41 23.37 5.73
C ILE A 38 13.92 23.62 5.57
N CYS A 39 14.60 22.82 4.71
CA CYS A 39 16.00 23.04 4.40
C CYS A 39 16.21 24.41 3.75
N GLN A 40 15.35 24.80 2.81
CA GLN A 40 15.39 26.09 2.12
C GLN A 40 15.20 27.27 3.08
N GLU A 41 14.21 27.19 3.98
CA GLU A 41 14.00 28.20 5.05
C GLU A 41 15.22 28.36 5.97
N ARG A 42 15.94 27.26 6.21
CA ARG A 42 17.17 27.24 7.00
C ARG A 42 18.41 27.65 6.21
N LYS A 43 18.26 28.00 4.92
CA LYS A 43 19.37 28.35 4.01
C LYS A 43 20.36 27.20 3.79
N GLU A 44 19.91 25.97 3.90
CA GLU A 44 20.67 24.74 3.64
C GLU A 44 20.47 24.30 2.17
N GLU A 45 20.82 25.15 1.22
CA GLU A 45 20.51 25.00 -0.21
C GLU A 45 21.13 23.73 -0.83
N GLU A 46 22.36 23.39 -0.45
CA GLU A 46 23.02 22.18 -0.96
C GLU A 46 22.31 20.90 -0.50
N LEU A 47 21.81 20.88 0.74
CA LEU A 47 21.06 19.77 1.28
C LEU A 47 19.70 19.65 0.59
N ALA A 48 19.01 20.78 0.40
CA ALA A 48 17.73 20.81 -0.33
C ALA A 48 17.90 20.24 -1.74
N LYS A 49 18.95 20.67 -2.47
CA LYS A 49 19.25 20.18 -3.82
C LYS A 49 19.59 18.68 -3.86
N GLN A 50 20.32 18.17 -2.87
CA GLN A 50 20.57 16.73 -2.75
C GLN A 50 19.26 15.95 -2.58
N TYR A 51 18.36 16.42 -1.73
CA TYR A 51 17.06 15.78 -1.51
C TYR A 51 16.15 15.84 -2.75
N GLU A 52 16.16 16.95 -3.49
CA GLU A 52 15.46 17.05 -4.78
C GLU A 52 15.97 16.01 -5.77
N GLN A 53 17.27 15.81 -5.88
CA GLN A 53 17.86 14.79 -6.75
C GLN A 53 17.48 13.37 -6.35
N ILE A 54 17.47 13.10 -5.04
CA ILE A 54 17.03 11.78 -4.51
C ILE A 54 15.55 11.58 -4.84
N MET A 55 14.71 12.57 -4.61
CA MET A 55 13.29 12.54 -4.86
C MET A 55 12.98 12.24 -6.34
N GLU A 56 13.67 12.90 -7.28
CA GLU A 56 13.52 12.67 -8.71
C GLU A 56 13.99 11.27 -9.17
N LYS A 57 15.10 10.77 -8.62
CA LYS A 57 15.56 9.40 -8.88
C LYS A 57 14.55 8.38 -8.38
N LEU A 58 14.04 8.60 -7.17
CA LEU A 58 13.07 7.72 -6.52
C LEU A 58 11.76 7.66 -7.32
N LYS A 59 11.22 8.81 -7.73
CA LYS A 59 10.01 8.88 -8.56
C LYS A 59 10.15 8.08 -9.85
N ARG A 60 11.28 8.24 -10.55
CA ARG A 60 11.55 7.47 -11.77
C ARG A 60 11.62 5.97 -11.51
N ALA A 61 12.34 5.55 -10.48
CA ALA A 61 12.46 4.14 -10.13
C ALA A 61 11.11 3.50 -9.75
N LEU A 62 10.30 4.21 -8.96
CA LEU A 62 8.96 3.76 -8.57
C LEU A 62 8.05 3.56 -9.78
N ASN A 63 8.06 4.50 -10.72
CA ASN A 63 7.20 4.41 -11.90
C ASN A 63 7.71 3.44 -12.97
N SER A 64 9.00 3.15 -13.02
CA SER A 64 9.57 2.18 -13.97
C SER A 64 9.60 0.76 -13.39
N ASN A 65 10.30 0.57 -12.27
CA ASN A 65 10.53 -0.75 -11.71
C ASN A 65 9.40 -1.20 -10.76
N GLY A 66 8.75 -0.24 -10.10
CA GLY A 66 7.62 -0.51 -9.22
C GLY A 66 6.32 -0.83 -9.94
N TRP A 67 6.17 -0.47 -11.21
CA TRP A 67 4.96 -0.68 -11.99
C TRP A 67 4.88 -2.08 -12.60
N ASP A 68 3.76 -2.78 -12.41
CA ASP A 68 3.52 -4.14 -12.90
C ASP A 68 2.56 -4.21 -14.11
N GLY A 69 2.30 -3.08 -14.76
CA GLY A 69 1.40 -2.97 -15.91
C GLY A 69 -0.05 -2.63 -15.55
N ARG A 70 -0.54 -2.97 -14.37
CA ARG A 70 -1.89 -2.67 -13.88
C ARG A 70 -1.92 -2.02 -12.50
N TRP A 71 -0.89 -2.27 -11.69
CA TRP A 71 -0.76 -1.72 -10.34
C TRP A 71 0.71 -1.64 -9.93
N PHE A 72 1.00 -1.01 -8.81
CA PHE A 72 2.34 -0.96 -8.24
C PHE A 72 2.61 -2.22 -7.42
N ARG A 73 3.78 -2.81 -7.63
CA ARG A 73 4.30 -3.91 -6.82
C ARG A 73 4.40 -3.50 -5.35
N ARG A 74 4.40 -4.49 -4.46
CA ARG A 74 4.56 -4.22 -3.02
C ARG A 74 6.02 -4.08 -2.62
N ALA A 75 6.84 -5.02 -3.09
CA ALA A 75 8.25 -5.09 -2.71
C ALA A 75 9.04 -6.00 -3.66
N PHE A 76 10.36 -5.94 -3.52
CA PHE A 76 11.31 -6.94 -4.02
C PHE A 76 11.93 -7.66 -2.83
N MET A 77 12.04 -8.98 -2.91
CA MET A 77 12.74 -9.80 -1.94
C MET A 77 14.27 -9.66 -2.10
N ASP A 78 15.05 -10.18 -1.15
CA ASP A 78 16.52 -10.14 -1.21
C ASP A 78 17.14 -10.89 -2.39
N ASP A 79 16.43 -11.85 -2.97
CA ASP A 79 16.82 -12.60 -4.17
C ASP A 79 16.32 -11.96 -5.48
N GLY A 80 15.63 -10.83 -5.40
CA GLY A 80 15.04 -10.12 -6.53
C GLY A 80 13.65 -10.60 -6.94
N SER A 81 13.09 -11.62 -6.31
CA SER A 81 11.71 -12.04 -6.55
C SER A 81 10.74 -10.94 -6.10
N VAL A 82 9.58 -10.88 -6.73
CA VAL A 82 8.62 -9.78 -6.53
C VAL A 82 7.48 -10.17 -5.61
N LEU A 83 6.98 -9.19 -4.88
CA LEU A 83 5.74 -9.22 -4.10
C LEU A 83 4.76 -8.19 -4.67
N GLY A 84 3.48 -8.54 -4.72
CA GLY A 84 2.47 -7.63 -5.23
C GLY A 84 2.44 -7.55 -6.76
N SER A 85 2.82 -8.61 -7.46
CA SER A 85 2.80 -8.73 -8.92
C SER A 85 1.69 -9.66 -9.39
N ILE A 86 1.15 -9.39 -10.58
CA ILE A 86 0.20 -10.29 -11.26
C ILE A 86 0.77 -11.71 -11.46
N GLN A 87 2.09 -11.85 -11.44
CA GLN A 87 2.77 -13.13 -11.58
C GLN A 87 2.80 -13.96 -10.30
N ASN A 88 2.51 -13.36 -9.15
CA ASN A 88 2.48 -14.07 -7.88
C ASN A 88 1.23 -14.97 -7.77
N GLU A 89 1.36 -16.11 -7.11
CA GLU A 89 0.23 -16.95 -6.72
C GLU A 89 -0.52 -16.36 -5.54
N GLU A 90 0.21 -15.83 -4.56
CA GLU A 90 -0.25 -15.16 -3.34
C GLU A 90 0.24 -13.71 -3.31
N CYS A 91 -0.47 -12.82 -2.63
CA CYS A 91 -0.17 -11.38 -2.58
C CYS A 91 0.09 -10.80 -3.98
N ARG A 92 -0.88 -10.98 -4.89
CA ARG A 92 -0.78 -10.43 -6.26
C ARG A 92 -0.91 -8.92 -6.27
N ILE A 93 -1.73 -8.39 -5.37
CA ILE A 93 -1.94 -6.96 -5.18
C ILE A 93 -1.99 -6.62 -3.70
N ASP A 94 -1.49 -5.44 -3.32
CA ASP A 94 -1.47 -4.90 -1.97
C ASP A 94 -2.00 -3.47 -1.97
N ALA A 95 -2.90 -3.13 -1.06
CA ALA A 95 -3.58 -1.84 -1.02
C ALA A 95 -2.65 -0.66 -0.75
N ILE A 96 -1.57 -0.89 0.01
CA ILE A 96 -0.71 0.20 0.50
C ILE A 96 0.08 0.84 -0.64
N ALA A 97 0.65 0.03 -1.53
CA ALA A 97 1.43 0.55 -2.66
C ALA A 97 0.57 1.41 -3.58
N GLN A 98 -0.68 1.01 -3.84
CA GLN A 98 -1.62 1.75 -4.70
C GLN A 98 -2.01 3.08 -4.05
N SER A 99 -2.43 3.02 -2.81
CA SER A 99 -2.86 4.20 -2.04
C SER A 99 -1.74 5.23 -1.92
N TRP A 100 -0.52 4.79 -1.61
CA TRP A 100 0.63 5.68 -1.43
C TRP A 100 1.21 6.23 -2.74
N ALA A 101 1.01 5.57 -3.87
CA ALA A 101 1.30 6.16 -5.18
C ALA A 101 0.50 7.44 -5.42
N VAL A 102 -0.74 7.48 -4.92
CA VAL A 102 -1.61 8.66 -4.96
C VAL A 102 -1.25 9.66 -3.88
N ILE A 103 -1.20 9.24 -2.61
CA ILE A 103 -0.99 10.09 -1.43
C ILE A 103 0.31 10.89 -1.55
N SER A 104 1.40 10.25 -1.95
CA SER A 104 2.70 10.91 -2.15
C SER A 104 2.73 11.81 -3.39
N SER A 105 1.81 11.63 -4.32
CA SER A 105 1.83 12.22 -5.66
C SER A 105 3.00 11.79 -6.55
N ALA A 106 3.77 10.78 -6.16
CA ALA A 106 4.92 10.28 -6.92
C ALA A 106 4.53 9.32 -8.06
N GLY A 107 3.37 8.67 -7.99
CA GLY A 107 2.85 7.89 -9.11
C GLY A 107 2.51 8.78 -10.30
N ASP A 108 2.79 8.33 -11.53
CA ASP A 108 2.35 8.99 -12.75
C ASP A 108 0.82 9.06 -12.80
N ASN A 109 0.25 10.09 -13.42
CA ASN A 109 -1.19 10.36 -13.32
C ASN A 109 -2.05 9.20 -13.79
N ASP A 110 -1.78 8.65 -14.98
CA ASP A 110 -2.48 7.50 -15.53
C ASP A 110 -2.34 6.25 -14.65
N LYS A 111 -1.14 5.98 -14.15
CA LYS A 111 -0.86 4.85 -13.29
C LYS A 111 -1.59 4.92 -11.94
N LYS A 112 -1.74 6.12 -11.36
CA LYS A 112 -2.52 6.32 -10.14
C LYS A 112 -3.98 5.91 -10.32
N TYR A 113 -4.62 6.34 -11.41
CA TYR A 113 -6.00 5.97 -11.71
C TYR A 113 -6.15 4.46 -11.97
N ILE A 114 -5.27 3.87 -12.79
CA ILE A 114 -5.29 2.44 -13.11
C ILE A 114 -5.07 1.60 -11.85
N SER A 115 -4.11 2.00 -10.99
CA SER A 115 -3.81 1.26 -9.77
C SER A 115 -4.95 1.31 -8.75
N MET A 116 -5.62 2.45 -8.58
CA MET A 116 -6.78 2.56 -7.70
C MET A 116 -8.00 1.81 -8.24
N GLN A 117 -8.20 1.79 -9.57
CA GLN A 117 -9.22 0.92 -10.17
C GLN A 117 -8.91 -0.57 -9.94
N SER A 118 -7.64 -0.96 -10.00
CA SER A 118 -7.22 -2.32 -9.68
C SER A 118 -7.44 -2.65 -8.21
N LEU A 119 -7.15 -1.73 -7.29
CA LEU A 119 -7.46 -1.87 -5.86
C LEU A 119 -8.96 -2.10 -5.67
N GLU A 120 -9.82 -1.28 -6.28
CA GLU A 120 -11.27 -1.45 -6.18
C GLU A 120 -11.72 -2.84 -6.65
N ASN A 121 -11.25 -3.26 -7.82
CA ASN A 121 -11.66 -4.52 -8.44
C ASN A 121 -11.19 -5.77 -7.69
N HIS A 122 -10.07 -5.71 -6.99
CA HIS A 122 -9.45 -6.89 -6.36
C HIS A 122 -9.56 -6.89 -4.83
N LEU A 123 -9.58 -5.72 -4.20
CA LEU A 123 -9.47 -5.60 -2.75
C LEU A 123 -10.75 -5.11 -2.07
N VAL A 124 -11.66 -4.45 -2.78
CA VAL A 124 -12.95 -4.03 -2.23
C VAL A 124 -13.95 -5.17 -2.31
N ASP A 125 -14.26 -5.74 -1.16
CA ASP A 125 -15.27 -6.80 -1.02
C ASP A 125 -16.57 -6.17 -0.51
N LYS A 126 -17.46 -5.81 -1.45
CA LYS A 126 -18.74 -5.16 -1.15
C LYS A 126 -19.71 -6.09 -0.43
N GLU A 127 -19.62 -7.39 -0.66
CA GLU A 127 -20.50 -8.39 -0.04
C GLU A 127 -20.23 -8.51 1.45
N ASN A 128 -18.95 -8.53 1.82
CA ASN A 128 -18.53 -8.62 3.23
C ASN A 128 -18.29 -7.25 3.88
N GLY A 129 -18.33 -6.16 3.11
CA GLY A 129 -18.16 -4.80 3.63
C GLY A 129 -16.75 -4.49 4.10
N ILE A 130 -15.74 -5.00 3.40
CA ILE A 130 -14.32 -4.82 3.79
C ILE A 130 -13.46 -4.36 2.62
N ILE A 131 -12.34 -3.74 2.96
CA ILE A 131 -11.22 -3.48 2.04
C ILE A 131 -10.05 -4.35 2.49
N LYS A 132 -9.73 -5.38 1.71
CA LYS A 132 -8.63 -6.30 1.99
C LYS A 132 -7.29 -5.56 1.91
N LEU A 133 -6.34 -5.95 2.76
CA LEU A 133 -5.00 -5.38 2.69
C LEU A 133 -4.22 -5.90 1.48
N LEU A 134 -4.34 -7.18 1.19
CA LEU A 134 -3.74 -7.85 0.04
C LEU A 134 -4.63 -9.01 -0.44
N ASP A 135 -4.42 -9.46 -1.69
CA ASP A 135 -5.14 -10.59 -2.29
C ASP A 135 -4.29 -11.30 -3.34
N PRO A 136 -4.33 -12.64 -3.47
CA PRO A 136 -4.80 -13.59 -2.46
C PRO A 136 -3.95 -13.60 -1.19
N PRO A 137 -4.49 -14.03 -0.04
CA PRO A 137 -3.69 -14.17 1.18
C PRO A 137 -2.60 -15.24 1.03
N PHE A 138 -1.57 -15.15 1.86
CA PHE A 138 -0.54 -16.19 1.98
C PHE A 138 -1.12 -17.44 2.65
N ASP A 139 -0.81 -18.63 2.13
CA ASP A 139 -1.20 -19.92 2.69
C ASP A 139 -0.10 -20.97 2.40
N LYS A 140 -0.16 -21.61 1.25
CA LYS A 140 0.70 -22.75 0.88
C LYS A 140 1.69 -22.45 -0.24
N GLY A 141 1.68 -21.23 -0.78
CA GLY A 141 2.61 -20.81 -1.83
C GLY A 141 4.07 -20.89 -1.38
N SER A 142 4.97 -20.85 -2.34
CA SER A 142 6.42 -21.00 -2.09
C SER A 142 7.08 -19.74 -1.52
N LEU A 143 6.41 -18.58 -1.59
CA LEU A 143 6.95 -17.33 -1.06
C LEU A 143 6.99 -17.37 0.48
N GLU A 144 8.11 -16.91 1.02
CA GLU A 144 8.32 -16.78 2.47
C GLU A 144 8.47 -15.30 2.84
N PRO A 145 7.35 -14.56 2.94
CA PRO A 145 7.39 -13.12 3.19
C PRO A 145 7.73 -12.76 4.65
N GLY A 146 7.67 -13.72 5.55
CA GLY A 146 7.83 -13.54 6.98
C GLY A 146 6.62 -14.06 7.76
N TYR A 147 6.50 -13.65 9.02
CA TYR A 147 5.48 -14.21 9.92
C TYR A 147 4.03 -13.83 9.55
N ILE A 148 3.82 -12.91 8.62
CA ILE A 148 2.47 -12.64 8.05
C ILE A 148 1.81 -13.93 7.54
N LYS A 149 2.60 -14.85 6.98
CA LYS A 149 2.12 -16.14 6.46
C LYS A 149 1.63 -17.09 7.57
N ALA A 150 2.01 -16.86 8.82
CA ALA A 150 1.51 -17.66 9.95
C ALA A 150 0.08 -17.28 10.39
N TYR A 151 -0.44 -16.15 9.94
CA TYR A 151 -1.85 -15.80 10.17
C TYR A 151 -2.75 -16.58 9.23
N VAL A 152 -3.89 -17.02 9.75
CA VAL A 152 -4.92 -17.68 8.93
C VAL A 152 -5.32 -16.77 7.76
N PRO A 153 -5.41 -17.30 6.52
CA PRO A 153 -5.87 -16.54 5.36
C PRO A 153 -7.17 -15.77 5.65
N GLY A 154 -7.17 -14.48 5.28
CA GLY A 154 -8.29 -13.57 5.53
C GLY A 154 -8.30 -12.91 6.91
N THR A 155 -7.28 -13.13 7.75
CA THR A 155 -7.18 -12.49 9.06
C THR A 155 -6.01 -11.53 9.17
N ARG A 156 -6.19 -10.44 9.94
CA ARG A 156 -5.18 -9.40 10.18
C ARG A 156 -4.59 -8.91 8.85
N GLU A 157 -3.26 -8.79 8.78
CA GLU A 157 -2.54 -8.36 7.58
C GLU A 157 -2.57 -9.38 6.44
N ASN A 158 -2.88 -10.64 6.73
CA ASN A 158 -2.88 -11.71 5.73
C ASN A 158 -4.21 -11.79 4.97
N GLY A 159 -4.49 -10.76 4.17
CA GLY A 159 -5.67 -10.69 3.31
C GLY A 159 -6.96 -10.27 4.02
N GLY A 160 -6.93 -10.00 5.33
CA GLY A 160 -8.05 -9.37 6.03
C GLY A 160 -8.10 -7.86 5.81
N GLN A 161 -9.11 -7.20 6.38
CA GLN A 161 -9.13 -5.76 6.47
C GLN A 161 -8.18 -5.30 7.57
N TYR A 162 -7.19 -4.51 7.19
CA TYR A 162 -6.40 -3.74 8.11
C TYR A 162 -6.85 -2.29 8.01
N THR A 163 -7.57 -1.80 9.01
CA THR A 163 -8.32 -0.53 8.93
C THR A 163 -7.44 0.65 8.54
N HIS A 164 -6.19 0.70 9.01
CA HIS A 164 -5.22 1.73 8.64
C HIS A 164 -4.97 1.75 7.12
N GLY A 165 -4.71 0.59 6.50
CA GLY A 165 -4.54 0.47 5.04
C GLY A 165 -5.81 0.81 4.27
N ALA A 166 -6.98 0.40 4.78
CA ALA A 166 -8.28 0.72 4.21
C ALA A 166 -8.56 2.24 4.21
N ILE A 167 -8.20 2.94 5.28
CA ILE A 167 -8.32 4.41 5.35
C ILE A 167 -7.38 5.09 4.34
N TRP A 168 -6.18 4.60 4.12
CA TRP A 168 -5.31 5.15 3.07
C TRP A 168 -5.92 4.99 1.66
N ALA A 169 -6.62 3.89 1.38
CA ALA A 169 -7.34 3.75 0.12
C ALA A 169 -8.45 4.81 -0.03
N ILE A 170 -9.21 5.08 1.04
CA ILE A 170 -10.25 6.12 1.05
C ILE A 170 -9.65 7.52 0.85
N ILE A 171 -8.53 7.82 1.52
CA ILE A 171 -7.80 9.07 1.33
C ILE A 171 -7.33 9.21 -0.12
N ALA A 172 -6.81 8.15 -0.72
CA ALA A 172 -6.37 8.16 -2.11
C ALA A 172 -7.53 8.45 -3.08
N GLU A 173 -8.69 7.83 -2.89
CA GLU A 173 -9.90 8.14 -3.68
C GLU A 173 -10.32 9.62 -3.54
N THR A 174 -10.24 10.15 -2.33
CA THR A 174 -10.54 11.58 -2.07
C THR A 174 -9.56 12.49 -2.82
N ILE A 175 -8.27 12.19 -2.80
CA ILE A 175 -7.22 12.96 -3.51
C ILE A 175 -7.43 12.92 -5.02
N LEU A 176 -7.91 11.80 -5.57
CA LEU A 176 -8.23 11.67 -6.99
C LEU A 176 -9.54 12.35 -7.40
N GLY A 177 -10.29 12.93 -6.44
CA GLY A 177 -11.55 13.63 -6.69
C GLY A 177 -12.79 12.74 -6.68
N PHE A 178 -12.67 11.45 -6.30
CA PHE A 178 -13.79 10.51 -6.22
C PHE A 178 -14.47 10.55 -4.84
N GLY A 179 -14.97 11.72 -4.44
CA GLY A 179 -15.54 11.95 -3.10
C GLY A 179 -16.71 11.03 -2.77
N ASP A 180 -17.62 10.77 -3.72
CA ASP A 180 -18.76 9.88 -3.52
C ASP A 180 -18.31 8.44 -3.24
N LYS A 181 -17.34 7.95 -4.00
CA LYS A 181 -16.73 6.64 -3.79
C LYS A 181 -16.03 6.58 -2.44
N ALA A 182 -15.24 7.57 -2.09
CA ALA A 182 -14.59 7.65 -0.78
C ALA A 182 -15.61 7.58 0.37
N GLY A 183 -16.74 8.29 0.22
CA GLY A 183 -17.84 8.25 1.18
C GLY A 183 -18.54 6.89 1.24
N GLU A 184 -18.72 6.20 0.11
CA GLU A 184 -19.23 4.82 0.05
C GLU A 184 -18.31 3.86 0.81
N LEU A 185 -17.01 3.87 0.48
CA LEU A 185 -16.00 3.02 1.11
C LEU A 185 -15.88 3.29 2.62
N TYR A 186 -15.93 4.56 3.03
CA TYR A 186 -15.90 4.91 4.45
C TYR A 186 -17.10 4.32 5.21
N ARG A 187 -18.32 4.49 4.66
CA ARG A 187 -19.53 3.88 5.27
C ARG A 187 -19.42 2.37 5.33
N MET A 188 -18.90 1.76 4.26
CA MET A 188 -18.74 0.32 4.16
C MET A 188 -17.87 -0.27 5.28
N ILE A 189 -16.77 0.39 5.65
CA ILE A 189 -15.85 -0.11 6.70
C ILE A 189 -16.17 0.43 8.10
N ASN A 190 -17.18 1.27 8.24
CA ASN A 190 -17.51 1.92 9.53
C ASN A 190 -18.14 0.91 10.50
N PRO A 191 -17.59 0.69 11.71
CA PRO A 191 -18.14 -0.22 12.70
C PRO A 191 -19.59 0.09 13.09
N ILE A 192 -19.98 1.37 13.06
CA ILE A 192 -21.37 1.78 13.37
C ILE A 192 -22.33 1.19 12.33
N GLU A 193 -21.97 1.20 11.04
CA GLU A 193 -22.78 0.63 9.98
C GLU A 193 -22.89 -0.90 10.12
N HIS A 194 -21.78 -1.55 10.47
CA HIS A 194 -21.72 -3.00 10.70
C HIS A 194 -22.51 -3.46 11.95
N SER A 195 -22.90 -2.55 12.84
CA SER A 195 -23.61 -2.87 14.09
C SER A 195 -25.02 -2.29 14.18
N ARG A 196 -25.58 -1.78 13.07
CA ARG A 196 -26.93 -1.15 13.05
C ARG A 196 -28.07 -2.11 13.36
N THR A 197 -27.93 -3.38 13.04
CA THR A 197 -28.92 -4.42 13.39
C THR A 197 -28.29 -5.47 14.28
N LYS A 198 -29.11 -6.21 15.04
CA LYS A 198 -28.64 -7.28 15.91
C LYS A 198 -27.92 -8.38 15.13
N GLU A 199 -28.44 -8.72 13.93
CA GLU A 199 -27.85 -9.70 13.03
C GLU A 199 -26.48 -9.22 12.52
N ALA A 200 -26.38 -7.96 12.06
CA ALA A 200 -25.14 -7.37 11.62
C ALA A 200 -24.10 -7.32 12.76
N ALA A 201 -24.49 -6.86 13.95
CA ALA A 201 -23.63 -6.82 15.13
C ALA A 201 -23.12 -8.21 15.54
N THR A 202 -23.93 -9.25 15.34
CA THR A 202 -23.53 -10.63 15.64
C THR A 202 -22.51 -11.16 14.61
N LYS A 203 -22.67 -10.79 13.34
CA LYS A 203 -21.75 -11.17 12.27
C LYS A 203 -20.39 -10.43 12.40
N TYR A 204 -20.41 -9.20 12.88
CA TYR A 204 -19.22 -8.32 12.94
C TYR A 204 -18.29 -8.60 14.15
N LYS A 205 -18.64 -9.48 15.05
CA LYS A 205 -17.84 -9.79 16.26
C LYS A 205 -16.46 -10.33 15.96
#